data_9b7328a7c9125395185d35bc7e2aba74
#
_entry.id   9b7328a7c9125395185d35bc7e2aba74
#
_cell.length_a   1.000
_cell.length_b   1.000
_cell.length_c   1.000
_cell.angle_alpha   90.00
_cell.angle_beta   90.00
_cell.angle_gamma   90.00
#
_symmetry.space_group_name_H-M   'P 1'
#
loop_
_entity.id
_entity.type
_entity.pdbx_description
1 polymer ?
#
loop_
_entity_poly.entity_id
_entity_poly.type
_entity_poly.pdbx_seq_one_letter_code
_entity_poly.pdbx_strand_id
1 'polypeptide(L)'
;MAEKNLLETINSPEDVKRLSVAQLEQLAQELRQLLISVISRTGGHLAPNLGVVELTLALHKVFATPKDKLIFDVGHQAYIHKIITGRREQFATLRQYGGLSGFPKRSESEHDAFGTGHSSTSISAALGMVCARDLQGEDYNVVAIIGDGSMTGGMAFEALNNAGTLHKKMIVVLNDNEMSISKNVGAMSEYLYQLRTGETYNKIKNDIEDWLKNKEFGSDVLKAIRRLKGSVKYLMVPTSIFEELGFTYLGPVDGHDLHSLLEVLQAAKKIDGPVMVHVLTKKGKGYKPAEESPNKFHGTGPFDIATGKKITKPGAPVTYTEVFGKTLTELADTDEKIVGITAAMPDGTGLNIFAQAHRERFFDVGIAEQHAVTAAAGMAAAGMKPVTAIYSTFMQRAYDSVLHDICMQKLHVTMCLDRAGLVGDDGYTHHGVFDYAYLRSIPNMTMMAPKDENELRHMLKTALDFAGPVSVRYPRGSGLGVDTSEALHSLPIGKAEVLREGSDVCFWAIGSMVQPALEAAEQLAAQGIAAGVVNMRFAKPLDAELLLEHAQRYGKIVTLEEGVLAGGVGSAVLETLNEQELLEQCEVLCLGIPDEFVMHGDKKLLFKDLGLDTPAIARKTAAFVKGEKN
;
A
#
# COMPACT_ATOMS: atom_id res chain seq x y z
N MET A 1 -17.11 14.63 -40.68
CA MET A 1 -16.66 13.24 -40.55
C MET A 1 -16.40 13.05 -39.05
N ALA A 2 -17.06 12.13 -38.37
CA ALA A 2 -16.70 11.83 -36.98
C ALA A 2 -15.22 11.43 -36.98
N GLU A 3 -14.40 12.10 -36.19
CA GLU A 3 -13.00 11.71 -35.99
C GLU A 3 -13.00 10.23 -35.53
N LYS A 4 -12.24 9.42 -36.28
CA LYS A 4 -12.14 7.98 -35.98
C LYS A 4 -11.49 7.85 -34.61
N ASN A 5 -12.17 7.21 -33.65
CA ASN A 5 -11.64 6.96 -32.30
C ASN A 5 -10.35 6.16 -32.43
N LEU A 6 -9.22 6.81 -32.23
CA LEU A 6 -7.90 6.23 -32.44
C LEU A 6 -7.62 5.10 -31.42
N LEU A 7 -8.12 5.25 -30.21
CA LEU A 7 -7.98 4.27 -29.12
C LEU A 7 -8.54 2.89 -29.52
N GLU A 8 -9.60 2.84 -30.34
CA GLU A 8 -10.18 1.56 -30.80
C GLU A 8 -9.21 0.78 -31.70
N THR A 9 -8.22 1.45 -32.30
CA THR A 9 -7.22 0.80 -33.17
C THR A 9 -6.00 0.30 -32.40
N ILE A 10 -5.87 0.63 -31.11
CA ILE A 10 -4.73 0.25 -30.28
C ILE A 10 -5.03 -1.07 -29.57
N ASN A 11 -4.35 -2.12 -29.97
CA ASN A 11 -4.47 -3.47 -29.41
C ASN A 11 -3.13 -4.00 -28.82
N SER A 12 -2.03 -3.33 -29.17
CA SER A 12 -0.68 -3.70 -28.75
C SER A 12 0.24 -2.48 -28.66
N PRO A 13 1.38 -2.57 -27.96
CA PRO A 13 2.39 -1.53 -27.97
C PRO A 13 2.94 -1.19 -29.36
N GLU A 14 2.95 -2.14 -30.28
CA GLU A 14 3.41 -1.92 -31.66
C GLU A 14 2.51 -0.93 -32.43
N ASP A 15 1.22 -0.86 -32.09
CA ASP A 15 0.31 0.12 -32.68
C ASP A 15 0.69 1.55 -32.24
N VAL A 16 1.05 1.71 -30.96
CA VAL A 16 1.54 3.00 -30.41
C VAL A 16 2.82 3.44 -31.12
N LYS A 17 3.73 2.53 -31.46
CA LYS A 17 4.99 2.84 -32.13
C LYS A 17 4.80 3.41 -33.53
N ARG A 18 3.69 3.10 -34.20
CA ARG A 18 3.39 3.58 -35.56
C ARG A 18 2.81 5.00 -35.59
N LEU A 19 2.31 5.51 -34.46
CA LEU A 19 1.63 6.79 -34.40
C LEU A 19 2.61 7.98 -34.55
N SER A 20 2.17 9.04 -35.23
CA SER A 20 2.83 10.35 -35.19
C SER A 20 2.64 11.01 -33.80
N VAL A 21 3.39 12.09 -33.53
CA VAL A 21 3.24 12.85 -32.26
C VAL A 21 1.83 13.41 -32.15
N ALA A 22 1.27 13.99 -33.19
CA ALA A 22 -0.10 14.52 -33.20
C ALA A 22 -1.16 13.42 -32.91
N GLN A 23 -0.94 12.20 -33.43
CA GLN A 23 -1.82 11.06 -33.11
C GLN A 23 -1.64 10.58 -31.66
N LEU A 24 -0.43 10.65 -31.10
CA LEU A 24 -0.21 10.34 -29.68
C LEU A 24 -0.89 11.36 -28.76
N GLU A 25 -0.92 12.65 -29.14
CA GLU A 25 -1.65 13.70 -28.43
C GLU A 25 -3.16 13.45 -28.46
N GLN A 26 -3.72 13.06 -29.61
CA GLN A 26 -5.11 12.66 -29.73
C GLN A 26 -5.39 11.43 -28.84
N LEU A 27 -4.58 10.38 -28.93
CA LEU A 27 -4.71 9.17 -28.12
C LEU A 27 -4.64 9.48 -26.62
N ALA A 28 -3.80 10.43 -26.21
CA ALA A 28 -3.72 10.86 -24.80
C ALA A 28 -5.05 11.43 -24.29
N GLN A 29 -5.77 12.20 -25.11
CA GLN A 29 -7.10 12.72 -24.74
C GLN A 29 -8.14 11.61 -24.66
N GLU A 30 -8.15 10.68 -25.61
CA GLU A 30 -9.09 9.54 -25.60
C GLU A 30 -8.83 8.62 -24.40
N LEU A 31 -7.57 8.36 -24.03
CA LEU A 31 -7.21 7.60 -22.84
C LEU A 31 -7.69 8.27 -21.55
N ARG A 32 -7.56 9.59 -21.42
CA ARG A 32 -8.08 10.34 -20.28
C ARG A 32 -9.60 10.20 -20.14
N GLN A 33 -10.33 10.29 -21.24
CA GLN A 33 -11.78 10.11 -21.25
C GLN A 33 -12.17 8.69 -20.80
N LEU A 34 -11.46 7.67 -21.29
CA LEU A 34 -11.69 6.28 -20.87
C LEU A 34 -11.40 6.10 -19.38
N LEU A 35 -10.27 6.63 -18.87
CA LEU A 35 -9.91 6.56 -17.45
C LEU A 35 -11.01 7.17 -16.57
N ILE A 36 -11.45 8.40 -16.88
CA ILE A 36 -12.49 9.09 -16.11
C ILE A 36 -13.80 8.30 -16.14
N SER A 37 -14.21 7.84 -17.34
CA SER A 37 -15.46 7.10 -17.52
C SER A 37 -15.46 5.77 -16.75
N VAL A 38 -14.40 5.00 -16.77
CA VAL A 38 -14.33 3.70 -16.09
C VAL A 38 -14.18 3.89 -14.59
N ILE A 39 -13.20 4.68 -14.14
CA ILE A 39 -12.89 4.84 -12.72
C ILE A 39 -14.03 5.55 -11.96
N SER A 40 -14.84 6.39 -12.62
CA SER A 40 -16.05 6.97 -12.00
C SER A 40 -17.04 5.91 -11.52
N ARG A 41 -17.03 4.71 -12.12
CA ARG A 41 -17.92 3.58 -11.81
C ARG A 41 -17.26 2.51 -10.94
N THR A 42 -16.01 2.15 -11.27
CA THR A 42 -15.30 1.06 -10.58
C THR A 42 -14.52 1.54 -9.35
N GLY A 43 -14.28 2.84 -9.25
CA GLY A 43 -13.22 3.34 -8.36
C GLY A 43 -11.84 3.05 -8.90
N GLY A 44 -10.80 3.56 -8.23
CA GLY A 44 -9.41 3.32 -8.59
C GLY A 44 -8.49 4.52 -8.43
N HIS A 45 -7.29 4.43 -8.98
CA HIS A 45 -6.25 5.45 -8.88
C HIS A 45 -6.33 6.43 -10.06
N LEU A 46 -7.27 7.40 -10.01
CA LEU A 46 -7.52 8.29 -11.14
C LEU A 46 -6.42 9.34 -11.34
N ALA A 47 -6.15 10.14 -10.30
CA ALA A 47 -5.23 11.28 -10.43
C ALA A 47 -3.80 10.87 -10.80
N PRO A 48 -3.20 9.79 -10.24
CA PRO A 48 -1.89 9.32 -10.66
C PRO A 48 -1.84 8.93 -12.14
N ASN A 49 -2.86 8.24 -12.65
CA ASN A 49 -2.91 7.80 -14.04
C ASN A 49 -3.10 8.96 -15.03
N LEU A 50 -3.95 9.93 -14.70
CA LEU A 50 -4.11 11.14 -15.52
C LEU A 50 -2.81 11.94 -15.66
N GLY A 51 -1.96 11.88 -14.64
CA GLY A 51 -0.67 12.59 -14.63
C GLY A 51 0.41 11.97 -15.53
N VAL A 52 0.30 10.69 -15.89
CA VAL A 52 1.37 9.96 -16.61
C VAL A 52 0.96 9.43 -17.97
N VAL A 53 -0.10 9.98 -18.58
CA VAL A 53 -0.60 9.52 -19.89
C VAL A 53 0.47 9.68 -20.95
N GLU A 54 1.00 10.88 -21.16
CA GLU A 54 2.03 11.17 -22.14
C GLU A 54 3.33 10.42 -21.86
N LEU A 55 3.74 10.37 -20.59
CA LEU A 55 4.94 9.63 -20.17
C LEU A 55 4.81 8.13 -20.53
N THR A 56 3.67 7.50 -20.25
CA THR A 56 3.46 6.09 -20.56
C THR A 56 3.44 5.83 -22.07
N LEU A 57 2.80 6.72 -22.84
CA LEU A 57 2.82 6.64 -24.31
C LEU A 57 4.24 6.79 -24.87
N ALA A 58 5.03 7.74 -24.36
CA ALA A 58 6.41 7.95 -24.78
C ALA A 58 7.29 6.73 -24.43
N LEU A 59 7.11 6.12 -23.25
CA LEU A 59 7.81 4.90 -22.87
C LEU A 59 7.53 3.76 -23.85
N HIS A 60 6.27 3.52 -24.21
CA HIS A 60 5.91 2.47 -25.17
C HIS A 60 6.26 2.80 -26.63
N LYS A 61 6.42 4.09 -26.96
CA LYS A 61 6.93 4.51 -28.26
C LYS A 61 8.42 4.21 -28.41
N VAL A 62 9.21 4.35 -27.32
CA VAL A 62 10.68 4.22 -27.33
C VAL A 62 11.14 2.79 -27.02
N PHE A 63 10.49 2.11 -26.07
CA PHE A 63 10.87 0.79 -25.61
C PHE A 63 9.95 -0.31 -26.14
N ALA A 64 10.52 -1.49 -26.39
CA ALA A 64 9.84 -2.60 -27.04
C ALA A 64 9.45 -3.69 -26.01
N THR A 65 8.36 -3.46 -25.24
CA THR A 65 7.83 -4.50 -24.36
C THR A 65 7.16 -5.62 -25.17
N PRO A 66 7.26 -6.90 -24.73
CA PRO A 66 7.81 -7.39 -23.47
C PRO A 66 9.33 -7.62 -23.46
N LYS A 67 10.06 -7.42 -24.60
CA LYS A 67 11.52 -7.56 -24.63
C LYS A 67 12.17 -6.60 -23.64
N ASP A 68 11.96 -5.28 -23.83
CA ASP A 68 12.38 -4.26 -22.86
C ASP A 68 11.49 -4.33 -21.61
N LYS A 69 12.04 -4.12 -20.42
CA LYS A 69 11.35 -4.26 -19.15
C LYS A 69 10.98 -2.90 -18.58
N LEU A 70 9.68 -2.63 -18.43
CA LEU A 70 9.15 -1.46 -17.73
C LEU A 70 8.67 -1.90 -16.34
N ILE A 71 9.20 -1.27 -15.29
CA ILE A 71 8.86 -1.60 -13.90
C ILE A 71 8.29 -0.36 -13.24
N PHE A 72 7.00 -0.38 -12.97
CA PHE A 72 6.28 0.73 -12.32
C PHE A 72 6.37 0.58 -10.80
N ASP A 73 6.98 1.56 -10.13
CA ASP A 73 7.01 1.61 -8.66
C ASP A 73 5.60 1.78 -8.11
N VAL A 74 5.22 1.05 -7.05
CA VAL A 74 3.83 0.91 -6.60
C VAL A 74 2.94 0.29 -7.69
N GLY A 75 2.95 0.84 -8.91
CA GLY A 75 2.19 0.38 -10.05
C GLY A 75 0.73 0.86 -10.11
N HIS A 76 0.30 1.72 -9.18
CA HIS A 76 -1.04 2.33 -9.17
C HIS A 76 -1.26 3.29 -10.35
N GLN A 77 -0.20 3.74 -11.03
CA GLN A 77 -0.21 4.61 -12.23
C GLN A 77 -0.06 3.82 -13.54
N ALA A 78 -0.23 2.49 -13.54
CA ALA A 78 0.01 1.63 -14.70
C ALA A 78 -1.25 1.33 -15.54
N TYR A 79 -2.35 2.09 -15.40
CA TYR A 79 -3.59 1.79 -16.13
C TYR A 79 -3.46 1.99 -17.62
N ILE A 80 -2.76 3.05 -18.06
CA ILE A 80 -2.47 3.29 -19.47
C ILE A 80 -1.64 2.15 -20.04
N HIS A 81 -0.63 1.68 -19.31
CA HIS A 81 0.16 0.52 -19.68
C HIS A 81 -0.72 -0.72 -19.89
N LYS A 82 -1.69 -1.00 -18.99
CA LYS A 82 -2.64 -2.10 -19.16
C LYS A 82 -3.49 -1.95 -20.42
N ILE A 83 -4.03 -0.75 -20.68
CA ILE A 83 -4.89 -0.47 -21.83
C ILE A 83 -4.14 -0.74 -23.14
N ILE A 84 -2.93 -0.20 -23.31
CA ILE A 84 -2.17 -0.29 -24.55
C ILE A 84 -1.44 -1.62 -24.74
N THR A 85 -1.39 -2.47 -23.72
CA THR A 85 -0.84 -3.82 -23.78
C THR A 85 -1.92 -4.90 -23.93
N GLY A 86 -3.02 -4.58 -24.61
CA GLY A 86 -4.05 -5.53 -25.03
C GLY A 86 -5.19 -5.77 -24.04
N ARG A 87 -5.24 -5.03 -22.90
CA ARG A 87 -6.27 -5.22 -21.87
C ARG A 87 -7.38 -4.16 -21.90
N ARG A 88 -7.50 -3.39 -23.01
CA ARG A 88 -8.49 -2.32 -23.17
C ARG A 88 -9.93 -2.79 -22.96
N GLU A 89 -10.30 -3.90 -23.61
CA GLU A 89 -11.68 -4.42 -23.52
C GLU A 89 -12.05 -4.88 -22.10
N GLN A 90 -11.08 -5.41 -21.38
CA GLN A 90 -11.24 -5.85 -19.99
C GLN A 90 -11.18 -4.68 -19.00
N PHE A 91 -10.78 -3.47 -19.43
CA PHE A 91 -10.53 -2.36 -18.52
C PHE A 91 -11.76 -1.93 -17.72
N ALA A 92 -12.97 -2.18 -18.23
CA ALA A 92 -14.23 -1.95 -17.50
C ALA A 92 -14.38 -2.83 -16.24
N THR A 93 -13.58 -3.91 -16.12
CA THR A 93 -13.57 -4.82 -14.95
C THR A 93 -12.46 -4.48 -13.94
N LEU A 94 -11.80 -3.33 -14.10
CA LEU A 94 -10.69 -2.92 -13.25
C LEU A 94 -11.07 -2.98 -11.76
N ARG A 95 -10.27 -3.69 -10.95
CA ARG A 95 -10.45 -3.86 -9.50
C ARG A 95 -11.75 -4.58 -9.10
N GLN A 96 -12.49 -5.12 -10.06
CA GLN A 96 -13.68 -5.92 -9.78
C GLN A 96 -13.29 -7.39 -9.55
N TYR A 97 -14.11 -8.12 -8.80
CA TYR A 97 -13.93 -9.54 -8.56
C TYR A 97 -13.83 -10.31 -9.88
N GLY A 98 -12.78 -11.11 -10.05
CA GLY A 98 -12.47 -11.84 -11.29
C GLY A 98 -12.04 -10.97 -12.48
N GLY A 99 -11.90 -9.66 -12.28
CA GLY A 99 -11.48 -8.71 -13.31
C GLY A 99 -10.01 -8.35 -13.26
N LEU A 100 -9.63 -7.23 -13.92
CA LEU A 100 -8.26 -6.74 -13.95
C LEU A 100 -7.80 -6.21 -12.58
N SER A 101 -6.57 -6.58 -12.20
CA SER A 101 -5.89 -6.03 -11.03
C SER A 101 -5.64 -4.52 -11.16
N GLY A 102 -5.71 -3.80 -10.04
CA GLY A 102 -5.33 -2.39 -9.96
C GLY A 102 -3.82 -2.12 -10.06
N PHE A 103 -2.99 -3.18 -10.11
CA PHE A 103 -1.53 -3.11 -10.15
C PHE A 103 -0.98 -4.05 -11.24
N PRO A 104 0.26 -3.84 -11.72
CA PRO A 104 0.93 -4.79 -12.61
C PRO A 104 1.02 -6.19 -11.98
N LYS A 105 0.70 -7.21 -12.79
CA LYS A 105 0.66 -8.59 -12.35
C LYS A 105 1.17 -9.51 -13.45
N ARG A 106 2.30 -10.20 -13.20
CA ARG A 106 2.96 -11.07 -14.19
C ARG A 106 2.06 -12.17 -14.77
N SER A 107 1.10 -12.66 -13.99
CA SER A 107 0.14 -13.66 -14.48
C SER A 107 -1.01 -13.07 -15.32
N GLU A 108 -1.11 -11.74 -15.41
CA GLU A 108 -2.11 -11.03 -16.21
C GLU A 108 -1.60 -10.72 -17.63
N SER A 109 -0.30 -10.44 -17.77
CA SER A 109 0.32 -10.05 -19.04
C SER A 109 1.83 -10.26 -19.00
N GLU A 110 2.39 -10.70 -20.15
CA GLU A 110 3.84 -10.77 -20.36
C GLU A 110 4.53 -9.39 -20.35
N HIS A 111 3.74 -8.33 -20.58
CA HIS A 111 4.22 -6.94 -20.51
C HIS A 111 4.40 -6.45 -19.08
N ASP A 112 3.80 -7.09 -18.09
CA ASP A 112 3.99 -6.79 -16.67
C ASP A 112 5.27 -7.47 -16.17
N ALA A 113 6.43 -6.83 -16.42
CA ALA A 113 7.75 -7.40 -16.15
C ALA A 113 7.94 -7.78 -14.67
N PHE A 114 7.33 -7.04 -13.75
CA PHE A 114 7.40 -7.27 -12.31
C PHE A 114 6.07 -6.93 -11.64
N GLY A 115 5.62 -7.78 -10.71
CA GLY A 115 4.43 -7.51 -9.89
C GLY A 115 4.76 -6.45 -8.83
N THR A 116 3.91 -5.43 -8.71
CA THR A 116 4.10 -4.32 -7.78
C THR A 116 2.84 -4.04 -6.96
N GLY A 117 2.94 -3.17 -5.99
CA GLY A 117 1.86 -2.79 -5.06
C GLY A 117 2.41 -1.93 -3.92
N HIS A 118 3.57 -2.29 -3.38
CA HIS A 118 4.31 -1.50 -2.40
C HIS A 118 5.35 -0.61 -3.09
N SER A 119 5.66 0.53 -2.47
CA SER A 119 6.59 1.54 -3.00
C SER A 119 8.06 1.14 -2.92
N SER A 120 8.92 1.88 -3.61
CA SER A 120 10.39 1.90 -3.45
C SER A 120 11.11 0.62 -3.87
N THR A 121 10.43 -0.32 -4.55
CA THR A 121 11.02 -1.61 -4.97
C THR A 121 11.52 -1.62 -6.41
N SER A 122 11.08 -0.68 -7.25
CA SER A 122 11.29 -0.70 -8.70
C SER A 122 12.75 -0.64 -9.10
N ILE A 123 13.56 0.21 -8.45
CA ILE A 123 14.99 0.38 -8.78
C ILE A 123 15.76 -0.90 -8.44
N SER A 124 15.50 -1.50 -7.27
CA SER A 124 16.12 -2.78 -6.88
C SER A 124 15.77 -3.91 -7.84
N ALA A 125 14.47 -4.03 -8.21
CA ALA A 125 14.02 -5.03 -9.16
C ALA A 125 14.64 -4.82 -10.55
N ALA A 126 14.72 -3.56 -11.01
CA ALA A 126 15.35 -3.20 -12.27
C ALA A 126 16.85 -3.53 -12.27
N LEU A 127 17.56 -3.20 -11.20
CA LEU A 127 18.99 -3.52 -11.06
C LEU A 127 19.23 -5.04 -11.09
N GLY A 128 18.39 -5.81 -10.40
CA GLY A 128 18.44 -7.28 -10.46
C GLY A 128 18.25 -7.82 -11.87
N MET A 129 17.28 -7.29 -12.63
CA MET A 129 17.06 -7.67 -14.05
C MET A 129 18.24 -7.28 -14.95
N VAL A 130 18.84 -6.11 -14.71
CA VAL A 130 20.03 -5.67 -15.44
C VAL A 130 21.21 -6.60 -15.18
N CYS A 131 21.44 -6.98 -13.94
CA CYS A 131 22.48 -7.95 -13.59
C CYS A 131 22.25 -9.32 -14.27
N ALA A 132 21.02 -9.81 -14.26
CA ALA A 132 20.65 -11.06 -14.90
C ALA A 132 20.85 -11.00 -16.42
N ARG A 133 20.38 -9.90 -17.07
CA ARG A 133 20.60 -9.64 -18.50
C ARG A 133 22.07 -9.75 -18.90
N ASP A 134 22.94 -9.05 -18.15
CA ASP A 134 24.37 -9.00 -18.45
C ASP A 134 25.04 -10.38 -18.26
N LEU A 135 24.64 -11.12 -17.22
CA LEU A 135 25.14 -12.49 -16.97
C LEU A 135 24.68 -13.49 -18.03
N GLN A 136 23.49 -13.28 -18.60
CA GLN A 136 22.91 -14.12 -19.67
C GLN A 136 23.42 -13.72 -21.06
N GLY A 137 24.15 -12.60 -21.19
CA GLY A 137 24.58 -12.05 -22.48
C GLY A 137 23.44 -11.53 -23.34
N GLU A 138 22.32 -11.16 -22.72
CA GLU A 138 21.14 -10.62 -23.41
C GLU A 138 21.23 -9.10 -23.61
N ASP A 139 20.50 -8.59 -24.59
CA ASP A 139 20.45 -7.17 -24.94
C ASP A 139 19.00 -6.66 -24.93
N TYR A 140 18.57 -6.16 -23.77
CA TYR A 140 17.30 -5.45 -23.61
C TYR A 140 17.46 -4.29 -22.62
N ASN A 141 16.58 -3.29 -22.74
CA ASN A 141 16.58 -2.17 -21.82
C ASN A 141 15.74 -2.51 -20.58
N VAL A 142 16.13 -1.96 -19.43
CA VAL A 142 15.38 -2.02 -18.19
C VAL A 142 15.13 -0.61 -17.69
N VAL A 143 13.88 -0.27 -17.46
CA VAL A 143 13.42 1.06 -17.05
C VAL A 143 12.60 0.92 -15.76
N ALA A 144 13.07 1.51 -14.68
CA ALA A 144 12.30 1.72 -13.46
C ALA A 144 11.58 3.07 -13.53
N ILE A 145 10.27 3.09 -13.28
CA ILE A 145 9.46 4.30 -13.22
C ILE A 145 9.05 4.50 -11.76
N ILE A 146 9.64 5.49 -11.10
CA ILE A 146 9.44 5.75 -9.67
C ILE A 146 8.91 7.16 -9.43
N GLY A 147 7.96 7.30 -8.52
CA GLY A 147 7.45 8.60 -8.06
C GLY A 147 8.38 9.25 -7.01
N ASP A 148 8.34 10.57 -6.96
CA ASP A 148 9.07 11.39 -5.98
C ASP A 148 8.75 11.00 -4.53
N GLY A 149 7.49 10.68 -4.21
CA GLY A 149 7.11 10.15 -2.89
C GLY A 149 7.78 8.81 -2.56
N SER A 150 7.90 7.89 -3.53
CA SER A 150 8.55 6.60 -3.33
C SER A 150 10.08 6.71 -3.17
N MET A 151 10.67 7.82 -3.61
CA MET A 151 12.09 8.11 -3.39
C MET A 151 12.43 8.39 -1.91
N THR A 152 11.44 8.63 -1.05
CA THR A 152 11.67 8.81 0.39
C THR A 152 11.93 7.50 1.13
N GLY A 153 11.66 6.35 0.52
CA GLY A 153 11.93 5.03 1.11
C GLY A 153 13.40 4.64 1.07
N GLY A 154 13.92 4.06 2.17
CA GLY A 154 15.31 3.66 2.30
C GLY A 154 15.79 2.73 1.19
N MET A 155 14.99 1.74 0.78
CA MET A 155 15.33 0.80 -0.28
C MET A 155 15.62 1.48 -1.63
N ALA A 156 14.94 2.60 -1.95
CA ALA A 156 15.24 3.37 -3.15
C ALA A 156 16.67 3.94 -3.10
N PHE A 157 17.10 4.47 -1.96
CA PHE A 157 18.47 4.97 -1.77
C PHE A 157 19.51 3.85 -1.79
N GLU A 158 19.23 2.71 -1.16
CA GLU A 158 20.10 1.52 -1.20
C GLU A 158 20.32 1.08 -2.65
N ALA A 159 19.23 1.03 -3.44
CA ALA A 159 19.29 0.65 -4.84
C ALA A 159 20.06 1.65 -5.70
N LEU A 160 19.86 2.96 -5.50
CA LEU A 160 20.61 4.01 -6.21
C LEU A 160 22.10 3.93 -5.90
N ASN A 161 22.46 3.79 -4.62
CA ASN A 161 23.85 3.65 -4.18
C ASN A 161 24.53 2.46 -4.84
N ASN A 162 23.87 1.30 -4.86
CA ASN A 162 24.42 0.09 -5.48
C ASN A 162 24.49 0.22 -7.02
N ALA A 163 23.44 0.74 -7.67
CA ALA A 163 23.40 0.93 -9.11
C ALA A 163 24.51 1.87 -9.61
N GLY A 164 24.77 2.96 -8.86
CA GLY A 164 25.84 3.89 -9.17
C GLY A 164 27.22 3.24 -9.11
N THR A 165 27.48 2.38 -8.13
CA THR A 165 28.74 1.63 -8.01
C THR A 165 28.92 0.59 -9.12
N LEU A 166 27.85 -0.11 -9.50
CA LEU A 166 27.92 -1.15 -10.53
C LEU A 166 28.04 -0.61 -11.95
N HIS A 167 27.73 0.65 -12.17
CA HIS A 167 27.80 1.34 -13.48
C HIS A 167 27.14 0.60 -14.65
N LYS A 168 26.11 -0.21 -14.36
CA LYS A 168 25.40 -0.99 -15.38
C LYS A 168 24.38 -0.13 -16.11
N LYS A 169 24.15 -0.46 -17.39
CA LYS A 169 23.18 0.24 -18.24
C LYS A 169 21.77 -0.02 -17.77
N MET A 170 21.17 0.98 -17.11
CA MET A 170 19.77 1.01 -16.68
C MET A 170 19.22 2.43 -16.73
N ILE A 171 17.90 2.55 -16.78
CA ILE A 171 17.22 3.84 -16.79
C ILE A 171 16.28 3.90 -15.59
N VAL A 172 16.36 4.98 -14.83
CA VAL A 172 15.39 5.34 -13.79
C VAL A 172 14.65 6.59 -14.23
N VAL A 173 13.34 6.50 -14.39
CA VAL A 173 12.47 7.63 -14.68
C VAL A 173 11.87 8.11 -13.38
N LEU A 174 12.33 9.25 -12.88
CA LEU A 174 11.78 9.93 -11.72
C LEU A 174 10.59 10.78 -12.16
N ASN A 175 9.39 10.34 -11.81
CA ASN A 175 8.14 11.06 -12.03
C ASN A 175 7.87 11.99 -10.86
N ASP A 176 8.23 13.26 -10.99
CA ASP A 176 8.06 14.29 -9.96
C ASP A 176 6.76 15.06 -10.17
N ASN A 177 5.85 14.95 -9.21
CA ASN A 177 4.59 15.68 -9.18
C ASN A 177 4.29 16.34 -7.84
N GLU A 178 5.29 16.47 -6.97
CA GLU A 178 5.26 17.05 -5.61
C GLU A 178 4.39 16.30 -4.60
N MET A 179 3.88 15.13 -4.96
CA MET A 179 2.86 14.46 -4.16
C MET A 179 3.05 12.94 -4.12
N SER A 180 3.01 12.40 -2.92
CA SER A 180 2.64 11.00 -2.67
C SER A 180 1.10 10.86 -2.66
N ILE A 181 0.51 10.39 -1.59
CA ILE A 181 -0.93 10.50 -1.33
C ILE A 181 -1.27 11.94 -0.93
N SER A 182 -0.48 12.52 -0.05
CA SER A 182 -0.47 13.93 0.36
C SER A 182 0.75 14.66 -0.22
N LYS A 183 0.91 15.94 0.12
CA LYS A 183 2.12 16.69 -0.23
C LYS A 183 3.35 16.00 0.35
N ASN A 184 4.40 15.82 -0.45
CA ASN A 184 5.61 15.17 0.02
C ASN A 184 6.27 15.96 1.16
N VAL A 185 6.92 15.23 2.06
CA VAL A 185 7.65 15.78 3.20
C VAL A 185 9.13 15.41 3.13
N GLY A 186 9.95 16.16 3.87
CA GLY A 186 11.37 15.88 4.04
C GLY A 186 12.28 16.59 3.03
N ALA A 187 13.58 16.55 3.34
CA ALA A 187 14.61 17.28 2.60
C ALA A 187 14.75 16.86 1.12
N MET A 188 14.44 15.62 0.79
CA MET A 188 14.45 15.16 -0.61
C MET A 188 13.38 15.88 -1.44
N SER A 189 12.18 16.08 -0.89
CA SER A 189 11.12 16.83 -1.57
C SER A 189 11.54 18.30 -1.79
N GLU A 190 12.17 18.89 -0.79
CA GLU A 190 12.68 20.26 -0.86
C GLU A 190 13.82 20.39 -1.88
N TYR A 191 14.69 19.40 -1.94
CA TYR A 191 15.76 19.31 -2.92
C TYR A 191 15.23 19.22 -4.36
N LEU A 192 14.25 18.33 -4.62
CA LEU A 192 13.60 18.21 -5.93
C LEU A 192 12.88 19.50 -6.32
N TYR A 193 12.24 20.19 -5.36
CA TYR A 193 11.65 21.49 -5.59
C TYR A 193 12.70 22.54 -6.04
N GLN A 194 13.87 22.57 -5.42
CA GLN A 194 14.97 23.46 -5.82
C GLN A 194 15.51 23.14 -7.21
N LEU A 195 15.65 21.87 -7.57
CA LEU A 195 16.04 21.46 -8.93
C LEU A 195 15.07 21.95 -10.00
N ARG A 196 13.80 22.09 -9.66
CA ARG A 196 12.72 22.46 -10.55
C ARG A 196 12.54 23.98 -10.70
N THR A 197 12.77 24.74 -9.63
CA THR A 197 12.48 26.20 -9.56
C THR A 197 13.71 27.10 -9.65
N GLY A 198 14.92 26.55 -9.49
CA GLY A 198 16.17 27.33 -9.47
C GLY A 198 16.53 27.95 -10.83
N GLU A 199 17.39 28.98 -10.80
CA GLU A 199 18.01 29.53 -12.03
C GLU A 199 18.68 28.44 -12.89
N THR A 200 19.11 27.38 -12.24
CA THR A 200 19.65 26.15 -12.84
C THR A 200 18.65 25.49 -13.78
N TYR A 201 17.34 25.47 -13.44
CA TYR A 201 16.28 24.91 -14.30
C TYR A 201 16.18 25.66 -15.64
N ASN A 202 16.09 26.98 -15.61
CA ASN A 202 16.00 27.79 -16.83
C ASN A 202 17.25 27.66 -17.70
N LYS A 203 18.41 27.48 -17.09
CA LYS A 203 19.67 27.31 -17.82
C LYS A 203 19.79 25.90 -18.42
N ILE A 204 19.47 24.85 -17.65
CA ILE A 204 19.46 23.46 -18.14
C ILE A 204 18.40 23.29 -19.24
N LYS A 205 17.21 23.89 -19.07
CA LYS A 205 16.15 23.89 -20.10
C LYS A 205 16.66 24.51 -21.41
N ASN A 206 17.28 25.69 -21.35
CA ASN A 206 17.84 26.37 -22.52
C ASN A 206 19.01 25.56 -23.14
N ASP A 207 19.88 24.99 -22.30
CA ASP A 207 21.01 24.16 -22.77
C ASP A 207 20.53 22.87 -23.45
N ILE A 208 19.45 22.25 -22.93
CA ILE A 208 18.83 21.07 -23.54
C ILE A 208 18.12 21.47 -24.87
N GLU A 209 17.34 22.57 -24.88
CA GLU A 209 16.68 23.05 -26.08
C GLU A 209 17.70 23.44 -27.17
N ASP A 210 18.81 24.08 -26.82
CA ASP A 210 19.88 24.46 -27.75
C ASP A 210 20.66 23.23 -28.23
N TRP A 211 20.86 22.23 -27.37
CA TRP A 211 21.46 20.96 -27.75
C TRP A 211 20.55 20.16 -28.71
N LEU A 212 19.25 20.15 -28.47
CA LEU A 212 18.26 19.48 -29.32
C LEU A 212 18.11 20.15 -30.70
N LYS A 213 18.32 21.45 -30.79
CA LYS A 213 18.28 22.22 -32.07
C LYS A 213 19.52 22.00 -32.95
N ASN A 214 20.65 21.61 -32.34
CA ASN A 214 21.90 21.39 -33.07
C ASN A 214 22.02 19.92 -33.53
N LYS A 215 21.47 19.62 -34.71
CA LYS A 215 21.35 18.29 -35.34
C LYS A 215 22.67 17.67 -35.80
N GLU A 216 23.70 17.51 -34.95
CA GLU A 216 24.85 16.66 -35.28
C GLU A 216 24.97 15.51 -34.26
N PHE A 217 24.37 14.40 -34.65
CA PHE A 217 24.46 13.13 -33.92
C PHE A 217 25.79 12.43 -34.24
N GLY A 218 26.80 12.61 -33.40
CA GLY A 218 28.06 11.87 -33.46
C GLY A 218 28.64 11.72 -32.07
N SER A 219 29.64 10.85 -31.91
CA SER A 219 30.38 10.48 -30.67
C SER A 219 30.82 11.62 -29.73
N ASP A 220 30.42 12.85 -30.02
CA ASP A 220 30.78 14.07 -29.31
C ASP A 220 29.82 14.44 -28.16
N VAL A 221 28.70 13.73 -28.00
CA VAL A 221 27.74 13.97 -26.89
C VAL A 221 28.43 13.75 -25.51
N LEU A 222 29.19 12.68 -25.38
CA LEU A 222 29.99 12.42 -24.18
C LEU A 222 31.15 13.40 -24.03
N LYS A 223 31.70 13.89 -25.15
CA LYS A 223 32.74 14.93 -25.16
C LYS A 223 32.20 16.31 -24.82
N ALA A 224 30.97 16.64 -25.26
CA ALA A 224 30.30 17.90 -24.92
C ALA A 224 29.94 17.95 -23.42
N ILE A 225 29.41 16.88 -22.90
CA ILE A 225 29.16 16.72 -21.44
C ILE A 225 30.49 16.78 -20.66
N ARG A 226 31.56 16.15 -21.16
CA ARG A 226 32.91 16.22 -20.54
C ARG A 226 33.59 17.57 -20.73
N ARG A 227 33.37 18.27 -21.82
CA ARG A 227 33.91 19.63 -22.08
C ARG A 227 33.19 20.69 -21.24
N LEU A 228 31.91 20.53 -20.97
CA LEU A 228 31.19 21.36 -20.00
C LEU A 228 31.77 21.13 -18.58
N LYS A 229 32.21 19.93 -18.23
CA LYS A 229 32.93 19.64 -16.97
C LYS A 229 34.32 20.28 -16.84
N GLY A 230 34.93 20.73 -17.95
CA GLY A 230 36.30 21.27 -17.95
C GLY A 230 36.43 22.81 -17.90
N SER A 231 35.36 23.56 -17.85
CA SER A 231 35.43 25.03 -17.82
C SER A 231 35.16 25.56 -16.41
N VAL A 232 35.92 26.59 -15.99
CA VAL A 232 35.92 27.25 -14.69
C VAL A 232 34.54 27.72 -14.19
N LYS A 233 33.50 27.69 -15.06
CA LYS A 233 32.09 27.97 -14.71
C LYS A 233 31.40 26.90 -13.86
N TYR A 234 31.98 25.70 -13.75
CA TYR A 234 31.44 24.56 -12.99
C TYR A 234 31.58 24.67 -11.47
N LEU A 235 32.37 25.61 -10.98
CA LEU A 235 32.59 25.81 -9.53
C LEU A 235 31.38 26.41 -8.79
N MET A 236 30.29 26.78 -9.49
CA MET A 236 29.12 27.42 -8.87
C MET A 236 27.77 26.73 -9.15
N VAL A 237 27.72 25.60 -9.85
CA VAL A 237 26.49 24.82 -10.03
C VAL A 237 26.60 23.56 -9.18
N PRO A 238 25.76 23.38 -8.15
CA PRO A 238 25.76 22.13 -7.39
C PRO A 238 25.50 20.97 -8.33
N THR A 239 26.36 19.95 -8.33
CA THR A 239 26.08 18.67 -8.96
C THR A 239 24.85 18.07 -8.31
N SER A 240 23.98 17.40 -9.11
CA SER A 240 22.82 16.74 -8.51
C SER A 240 23.29 15.57 -7.65
N ILE A 241 22.54 15.26 -6.58
CA ILE A 241 22.82 14.09 -5.73
C ILE A 241 22.89 12.80 -6.56
N PHE A 242 22.14 12.72 -7.65
CA PHE A 242 22.14 11.57 -8.55
C PHE A 242 23.46 11.44 -9.31
N GLU A 243 24.09 12.56 -9.71
CA GLU A 243 25.40 12.56 -10.35
C GLU A 243 26.51 12.16 -9.37
N GLU A 244 26.43 12.62 -8.14
CA GLU A 244 27.35 12.20 -7.06
C GLU A 244 27.22 10.69 -6.77
N LEU A 245 26.03 10.13 -6.92
CA LEU A 245 25.79 8.69 -6.83
C LEU A 245 26.20 7.93 -8.09
N GLY A 246 26.74 8.59 -9.14
CA GLY A 246 27.25 7.96 -10.35
C GLY A 246 26.26 7.78 -11.49
N PHE A 247 25.09 8.42 -11.42
CA PHE A 247 24.12 8.45 -12.53
C PHE A 247 24.41 9.57 -13.52
N THR A 248 24.08 9.35 -14.78
CA THR A 248 23.91 10.46 -15.72
C THR A 248 22.53 11.06 -15.50
N TYR A 249 22.46 12.33 -15.11
CA TYR A 249 21.19 13.01 -14.86
C TYR A 249 20.73 13.75 -16.13
N LEU A 250 19.47 13.48 -16.55
CA LEU A 250 18.79 14.12 -17.68
C LEU A 250 17.48 14.75 -17.20
N GLY A 251 17.33 16.03 -17.38
CA GLY A 251 16.12 16.74 -16.99
C GLY A 251 16.40 17.94 -16.08
N PRO A 252 15.35 18.51 -15.43
CA PRO A 252 13.96 18.06 -15.55
C PRO A 252 13.32 18.42 -16.91
N VAL A 253 12.41 17.55 -17.38
CA VAL A 253 11.63 17.75 -18.61
C VAL A 253 10.13 17.77 -18.34
N ASP A 254 9.37 18.48 -19.17
CA ASP A 254 7.90 18.49 -19.08
C ASP A 254 7.33 17.13 -19.46
N GLY A 255 6.71 16.44 -18.50
CA GLY A 255 6.08 15.13 -18.66
C GLY A 255 4.77 15.15 -19.45
N HIS A 256 4.31 16.32 -19.90
CA HIS A 256 3.14 16.49 -20.75
C HIS A 256 3.49 16.92 -22.17
N ASP A 257 4.78 17.16 -22.45
CA ASP A 257 5.30 17.41 -23.81
C ASP A 257 5.86 16.11 -24.40
N LEU A 258 5.10 15.49 -25.31
CA LEU A 258 5.50 14.25 -25.97
C LEU A 258 6.80 14.39 -26.78
N HIS A 259 7.06 15.57 -27.35
CA HIS A 259 8.28 15.77 -28.13
C HIS A 259 9.52 15.67 -27.23
N SER A 260 9.55 16.45 -26.15
CA SER A 260 10.64 16.45 -25.17
C SER A 260 10.82 15.08 -24.49
N LEU A 261 9.71 14.39 -24.17
CA LEU A 261 9.75 13.04 -23.61
C LEU A 261 10.39 12.03 -24.56
N LEU A 262 10.01 12.04 -25.84
CA LEU A 262 10.57 11.12 -26.83
C LEU A 262 12.07 11.35 -27.02
N GLU A 263 12.49 12.61 -27.09
CA GLU A 263 13.91 12.96 -27.26
C GLU A 263 14.75 12.54 -26.06
N VAL A 264 14.33 12.85 -24.82
CA VAL A 264 15.10 12.49 -23.62
C VAL A 264 15.17 10.99 -23.40
N LEU A 265 14.09 10.25 -23.65
CA LEU A 265 14.07 8.79 -23.50
C LEU A 265 14.92 8.11 -24.58
N GLN A 266 14.94 8.62 -25.82
CA GLN A 266 15.83 8.14 -26.87
C GLN A 266 17.30 8.43 -26.55
N ALA A 267 17.61 9.58 -25.95
CA ALA A 267 18.95 9.91 -25.48
C ALA A 267 19.38 8.97 -24.34
N ALA A 268 18.53 8.79 -23.34
CA ALA A 268 18.78 7.89 -22.21
C ALA A 268 19.08 6.44 -22.67
N LYS A 269 18.36 5.94 -23.66
CA LYS A 269 18.55 4.61 -24.24
C LYS A 269 19.95 4.38 -24.82
N LYS A 270 20.63 5.44 -25.28
CA LYS A 270 21.95 5.38 -25.92
C LYS A 270 23.12 5.50 -24.92
N ILE A 271 22.87 5.91 -23.70
CA ILE A 271 23.91 6.13 -22.69
C ILE A 271 24.30 4.79 -22.06
N ASP A 272 25.60 4.54 -21.98
CA ASP A 272 26.14 3.42 -21.23
C ASP A 272 26.29 3.83 -19.76
N GLY A 273 25.80 2.95 -18.84
CA GLY A 273 25.74 3.22 -17.42
C GLY A 273 24.34 3.59 -16.91
N PRO A 274 24.19 3.90 -15.62
CA PRO A 274 22.91 4.24 -15.03
C PRO A 274 22.50 5.68 -15.39
N VAL A 275 21.23 5.86 -15.78
CA VAL A 275 20.67 7.15 -16.17
C VAL A 275 19.46 7.47 -15.30
N MET A 276 19.41 8.69 -14.77
CA MET A 276 18.23 9.27 -14.12
C MET A 276 17.55 10.25 -15.07
N VAL A 277 16.34 9.96 -15.49
CA VAL A 277 15.49 10.87 -16.27
C VAL A 277 14.48 11.51 -15.34
N HIS A 278 14.60 12.80 -15.08
CA HIS A 278 13.70 13.55 -14.20
C HIS A 278 12.57 14.17 -15.04
N VAL A 279 11.34 13.77 -14.75
CA VAL A 279 10.14 14.15 -15.51
C VAL A 279 9.15 14.86 -14.59
N LEU A 280 8.75 16.07 -14.95
CA LEU A 280 7.76 16.86 -14.18
C LEU A 280 6.36 16.58 -14.70
N THR A 281 5.46 16.13 -13.84
CA THR A 281 4.07 15.86 -14.21
C THR A 281 3.08 16.57 -13.29
N LYS A 282 1.82 16.66 -13.74
CA LYS A 282 0.72 17.21 -12.94
C LYS A 282 -0.29 16.12 -12.63
N LYS A 283 -0.40 15.79 -11.36
CA LYS A 283 -1.37 14.80 -10.87
C LYS A 283 -2.80 15.25 -11.17
N GLY A 284 -3.62 14.39 -11.76
CA GLY A 284 -5.00 14.72 -12.14
C GLY A 284 -5.17 15.48 -13.47
N LYS A 285 -4.10 15.66 -14.27
CA LYS A 285 -4.08 16.42 -15.53
C LYS A 285 -5.27 16.12 -16.45
N GLY A 286 -5.99 17.18 -16.85
CA GLY A 286 -7.11 17.12 -17.79
C GLY A 286 -8.47 16.78 -17.14
N TYR A 287 -8.54 16.67 -15.80
CA TYR A 287 -9.79 16.57 -15.06
C TYR A 287 -9.80 17.53 -13.87
N LYS A 288 -10.48 18.67 -14.03
CA LYS A 288 -10.44 19.78 -13.08
C LYS A 288 -10.67 19.38 -11.61
N PRO A 289 -11.67 18.54 -11.24
CA PRO A 289 -11.82 18.12 -9.86
C PRO A 289 -10.61 17.36 -9.30
N ALA A 290 -9.91 16.57 -10.13
CA ALA A 290 -8.71 15.83 -9.71
C ALA A 290 -7.45 16.73 -9.66
N GLU A 291 -7.37 17.78 -10.49
CA GLU A 291 -6.30 18.77 -10.41
C GLU A 291 -6.40 19.64 -9.16
N GLU A 292 -7.63 20.00 -8.77
CA GLU A 292 -7.91 20.83 -7.57
C GLU A 292 -7.80 20.04 -6.26
N SER A 293 -8.05 18.73 -6.29
CA SER A 293 -8.04 17.86 -5.11
C SER A 293 -7.41 16.50 -5.40
N PRO A 294 -6.11 16.44 -5.78
CA PRO A 294 -5.47 15.20 -6.22
C PRO A 294 -5.44 14.11 -5.14
N ASN A 295 -5.42 14.47 -3.85
CA ASN A 295 -5.50 13.52 -2.74
C ASN A 295 -6.80 12.71 -2.77
N LYS A 296 -7.94 13.37 -3.02
CA LYS A 296 -9.26 12.71 -3.09
C LYS A 296 -9.36 11.70 -4.22
N PHE A 297 -8.60 11.94 -5.31
CA PHE A 297 -8.57 11.11 -6.49
C PHE A 297 -7.30 10.24 -6.61
N HIS A 298 -6.48 10.22 -5.56
CA HIS A 298 -5.34 9.30 -5.51
C HIS A 298 -5.84 7.85 -5.53
N GLY A 299 -6.75 7.50 -4.59
CA GLY A 299 -7.49 6.25 -4.57
C GLY A 299 -8.95 6.57 -4.25
N THR A 300 -9.82 6.58 -5.26
CA THR A 300 -11.23 6.97 -5.10
C THR A 300 -12.18 5.80 -5.28
N GLY A 301 -13.30 5.81 -4.55
CA GLY A 301 -14.48 5.02 -4.90
C GLY A 301 -15.24 5.64 -6.07
N PRO A 302 -16.39 5.07 -6.46
CA PRO A 302 -17.28 5.65 -7.48
C PRO A 302 -17.64 7.11 -7.20
N PHE A 303 -17.73 7.93 -8.26
CA PHE A 303 -18.00 9.35 -8.15
C PHE A 303 -18.79 9.88 -9.36
N ASP A 304 -19.47 11.01 -9.17
CA ASP A 304 -20.14 11.76 -10.25
C ASP A 304 -19.11 12.56 -11.06
N ILE A 305 -19.05 12.34 -12.36
CA ILE A 305 -18.03 12.95 -13.24
C ILE A 305 -18.15 14.47 -13.29
N ALA A 306 -19.38 15.02 -13.29
CA ALA A 306 -19.60 16.46 -13.45
C ALA A 306 -19.15 17.26 -12.22
N THR A 307 -19.34 16.69 -11.02
CA THR A 307 -19.08 17.36 -9.75
C THR A 307 -17.84 16.88 -9.02
N GLY A 308 -17.29 15.71 -9.37
CA GLY A 308 -16.21 15.04 -8.66
C GLY A 308 -16.59 14.52 -7.26
N LYS A 309 -17.87 14.55 -6.89
CA LYS A 309 -18.33 14.09 -5.57
C LYS A 309 -18.43 12.57 -5.52
N LYS A 310 -17.92 11.98 -4.44
CA LYS A 310 -18.07 10.53 -4.19
C LYS A 310 -19.54 10.16 -4.05
N ILE A 311 -19.91 9.02 -4.60
CA ILE A 311 -21.21 8.40 -4.41
C ILE A 311 -21.16 7.64 -3.09
N THR A 312 -21.76 8.19 -2.05
CA THR A 312 -21.83 7.58 -0.70
C THR A 312 -23.23 7.09 -0.41
N LYS A 313 -23.34 6.00 0.36
CA LYS A 313 -24.63 5.54 0.89
C LYS A 313 -24.98 6.42 2.09
N PRO A 314 -26.16 7.07 2.11
CA PRO A 314 -26.62 7.83 3.28
C PRO A 314 -26.72 6.91 4.51
N GLY A 315 -26.36 7.44 5.70
CA GLY A 315 -26.51 6.72 6.98
C GLY A 315 -25.49 5.62 7.24
N ALA A 316 -24.38 5.58 6.52
CA ALA A 316 -23.29 4.67 6.86
C ALA A 316 -22.69 5.04 8.23
N PRO A 317 -22.39 4.05 9.11
CA PRO A 317 -21.71 4.29 10.37
C PRO A 317 -20.32 4.94 10.17
N VAL A 318 -19.80 5.57 11.22
CA VAL A 318 -18.44 6.11 11.25
C VAL A 318 -17.40 5.01 10.91
N THR A 319 -16.30 5.42 10.29
CA THR A 319 -15.23 4.47 9.94
C THR A 319 -14.31 4.22 11.14
N TYR A 320 -13.70 3.03 11.19
CA TYR A 320 -12.67 2.73 12.20
C TYR A 320 -11.54 3.76 12.20
N THR A 321 -11.11 4.19 11.02
CA THR A 321 -10.09 5.25 10.83
C THR A 321 -10.50 6.57 11.50
N GLU A 322 -11.77 6.97 11.38
CA GLU A 322 -12.29 8.19 12.00
C GLU A 322 -12.41 8.04 13.53
N VAL A 323 -12.89 6.87 14.00
CA VAL A 323 -12.96 6.56 15.44
C VAL A 323 -11.56 6.58 16.05
N PHE A 324 -10.57 5.95 15.41
CA PHE A 324 -9.17 6.00 15.83
C PHE A 324 -8.67 7.44 15.97
N GLY A 325 -8.80 8.26 14.91
CA GLY A 325 -8.28 9.62 14.91
C GLY A 325 -8.93 10.50 15.99
N LYS A 326 -10.26 10.40 16.18
CA LYS A 326 -10.98 11.14 17.22
C LYS A 326 -10.59 10.69 18.63
N THR A 327 -10.53 9.38 18.86
CA THR A 327 -10.18 8.84 20.18
C THR A 327 -8.73 9.15 20.57
N LEU A 328 -7.79 9.04 19.62
CA LEU A 328 -6.41 9.41 19.89
C LEU A 328 -6.29 10.90 20.23
N THR A 329 -7.03 11.76 19.55
CA THR A 329 -7.07 13.21 19.85
C THR A 329 -7.62 13.46 21.24
N GLU A 330 -8.76 12.84 21.61
CA GLU A 330 -9.36 12.92 22.95
C GLU A 330 -8.38 12.50 24.06
N LEU A 331 -7.65 11.41 23.87
CA LEU A 331 -6.66 10.92 24.81
C LEU A 331 -5.46 11.88 24.92
N ALA A 332 -5.05 12.48 23.82
CA ALA A 332 -3.95 13.44 23.79
C ALA A 332 -4.28 14.82 24.37
N ASP A 333 -5.57 15.16 24.49
CA ASP A 333 -6.01 16.38 25.20
C ASP A 333 -5.66 16.33 26.70
N THR A 334 -5.53 15.12 27.25
CA THR A 334 -5.23 14.89 28.67
C THR A 334 -3.82 14.35 28.94
N ASP A 335 -3.08 13.92 27.91
CA ASP A 335 -1.72 13.40 28.03
C ASP A 335 -0.80 14.01 26.97
N GLU A 336 0.03 14.97 27.35
CA GLU A 336 0.98 15.67 26.48
C GLU A 336 2.11 14.77 25.95
N LYS A 337 2.31 13.60 26.50
CA LYS A 337 3.33 12.64 26.05
C LYS A 337 2.91 11.89 24.79
N ILE A 338 1.63 11.91 24.43
CA ILE A 338 1.11 11.20 23.25
C ILE A 338 1.57 11.93 21.97
N VAL A 339 2.21 11.17 21.07
CA VAL A 339 2.74 11.62 19.78
C VAL A 339 2.19 10.73 18.67
N GLY A 340 1.68 11.33 17.60
CA GLY A 340 1.17 10.61 16.42
C GLY A 340 2.21 10.58 15.29
N ILE A 341 2.51 9.38 14.75
CA ILE A 341 3.48 9.19 13.67
C ILE A 341 2.83 8.40 12.53
N THR A 342 2.98 8.87 11.30
CA THR A 342 2.52 8.16 10.10
C THR A 342 3.59 8.15 9.01
N ALA A 343 3.45 7.22 8.05
CA ALA A 343 4.32 7.11 6.89
C ALA A 343 3.54 7.52 5.62
N ALA A 344 3.50 8.84 5.32
CA ALA A 344 2.86 9.47 4.16
C ALA A 344 1.33 9.28 4.06
N MET A 345 0.66 8.88 5.15
CA MET A 345 -0.76 8.52 5.10
C MET A 345 -1.64 9.17 6.19
N PRO A 346 -1.53 10.49 6.43
CA PRO A 346 -2.30 11.13 7.51
C PRO A 346 -3.81 10.96 7.35
N ASP A 347 -4.36 11.21 6.14
CA ASP A 347 -5.78 11.05 5.86
C ASP A 347 -6.22 9.58 5.90
N GLY A 348 -5.38 8.71 5.38
CA GLY A 348 -5.65 7.28 5.30
C GLY A 348 -5.70 6.57 6.65
N THR A 349 -4.99 7.07 7.64
CA THR A 349 -4.92 6.52 9.01
C THR A 349 -5.75 7.30 10.02
N GLY A 350 -6.33 8.47 9.64
CA GLY A 350 -7.08 9.33 10.56
C GLY A 350 -6.20 10.26 11.41
N LEU A 351 -4.88 10.20 11.28
CA LEU A 351 -3.96 11.10 12.00
C LEU A 351 -4.04 12.56 11.53
N ASN A 352 -4.69 12.85 10.40
CA ASN A 352 -5.05 14.21 10.02
C ASN A 352 -5.95 14.90 11.06
N ILE A 353 -6.83 14.15 11.76
CA ILE A 353 -7.67 14.66 12.86
C ILE A 353 -6.77 15.06 14.03
N PHE A 354 -5.88 14.17 14.45
CA PHE A 354 -4.88 14.44 15.48
C PHE A 354 -3.97 15.63 15.12
N ALA A 355 -3.49 15.70 13.87
CA ALA A 355 -2.62 16.77 13.40
C ALA A 355 -3.26 18.15 13.40
N GLN A 356 -4.59 18.24 13.26
CA GLN A 356 -5.33 19.49 13.35
C GLN A 356 -5.38 20.03 14.79
N ALA A 357 -5.49 19.16 15.78
CA ALA A 357 -5.55 19.52 17.19
C ALA A 357 -4.14 19.66 17.81
N HIS A 358 -3.22 18.79 17.46
CA HIS A 358 -1.90 18.65 18.10
C HIS A 358 -0.76 18.68 17.08
N ARG A 359 -0.64 19.76 16.32
CA ARG A 359 0.29 19.88 15.18
C ARG A 359 1.75 19.62 15.55
N GLU A 360 2.20 20.06 16.71
CA GLU A 360 3.60 19.91 17.17
C GLU A 360 3.93 18.49 17.63
N ARG A 361 2.93 17.68 17.88
CA ARG A 361 3.06 16.27 18.29
C ARG A 361 2.74 15.29 17.17
N PHE A 362 2.58 15.80 15.94
CA PHE A 362 2.33 15.01 14.75
C PHE A 362 3.55 14.99 13.83
N PHE A 363 3.95 13.78 13.41
CA PHE A 363 5.07 13.55 12.51
C PHE A 363 4.64 12.68 11.32
N ASP A 364 4.82 13.22 10.12
CA ASP A 364 4.77 12.46 8.88
C ASP A 364 6.20 12.28 8.39
N VAL A 365 6.65 11.03 8.26
CA VAL A 365 8.05 10.71 7.91
C VAL A 365 8.25 10.40 6.42
N GLY A 366 7.21 10.59 5.58
CA GLY A 366 7.22 10.12 4.20
C GLY A 366 6.99 8.61 4.12
N ILE A 367 7.23 8.00 2.95
CA ILE A 367 7.05 6.54 2.79
C ILE A 367 8.27 5.82 3.37
N ALA A 368 8.37 5.78 4.70
CA ALA A 368 9.53 5.27 5.44
C ALA A 368 9.09 4.57 6.74
N GLU A 369 8.44 3.43 6.62
CA GLU A 369 7.84 2.70 7.75
C GLU A 369 8.86 2.26 8.78
N GLN A 370 10.05 1.79 8.35
CA GLN A 370 11.14 1.40 9.25
C GLN A 370 11.60 2.60 10.10
N HIS A 371 11.77 3.76 9.45
CA HIS A 371 12.13 5.00 10.14
C HIS A 371 11.05 5.43 11.13
N ALA A 372 9.76 5.35 10.75
CA ALA A 372 8.64 5.66 11.64
C ALA A 372 8.71 4.85 12.94
N VAL A 373 8.93 3.54 12.81
CA VAL A 373 8.95 2.59 13.94
C VAL A 373 10.19 2.81 14.81
N THR A 374 11.38 2.94 14.23
CA THR A 374 12.62 3.18 15.00
C THR A 374 12.63 4.58 15.65
N ALA A 375 12.09 5.61 14.97
CA ALA A 375 11.94 6.94 15.57
C ALA A 375 10.95 6.91 16.75
N ALA A 376 9.85 6.16 16.64
CA ALA A 376 8.93 5.93 17.75
C ALA A 376 9.63 5.24 18.93
N ALA A 377 10.48 4.24 18.68
CA ALA A 377 11.29 3.60 19.73
C ALA A 377 12.19 4.63 20.44
N GLY A 378 12.86 5.50 19.67
CA GLY A 378 13.69 6.59 20.24
C GLY A 378 12.88 7.56 21.10
N MET A 379 11.68 7.97 20.65
CA MET A 379 10.78 8.83 21.43
C MET A 379 10.30 8.15 22.71
N ALA A 380 9.96 6.87 22.66
CA ALA A 380 9.56 6.09 23.84
C ALA A 380 10.71 5.96 24.84
N ALA A 381 11.93 5.71 24.38
CA ALA A 381 13.13 5.68 25.23
C ALA A 381 13.40 7.04 25.90
N ALA A 382 12.98 8.15 25.27
CA ALA A 382 13.04 9.51 25.84
C ALA A 382 11.81 9.86 26.71
N GLY A 383 10.89 8.91 26.98
CA GLY A 383 9.77 9.08 27.90
C GLY A 383 8.47 9.60 27.28
N MET A 384 8.36 9.64 25.95
CA MET A 384 7.11 9.92 25.23
C MET A 384 6.26 8.63 25.07
N LYS A 385 5.02 8.80 24.62
CA LYS A 385 4.08 7.71 24.29
C LYS A 385 3.73 7.77 22.78
N PRO A 386 4.62 7.32 21.91
CA PRO A 386 4.38 7.39 20.47
C PRO A 386 3.36 6.37 20.01
N VAL A 387 2.50 6.81 19.11
CA VAL A 387 1.51 6.01 18.39
C VAL A 387 1.85 6.04 16.92
N THR A 388 2.27 4.91 16.36
CA THR A 388 2.47 4.78 14.92
C THR A 388 1.18 4.29 14.28
N ALA A 389 0.68 5.01 13.27
CA ALA A 389 -0.49 4.58 12.49
C ALA A 389 -0.05 4.28 11.05
N ILE A 390 0.01 3.00 10.72
CA ILE A 390 0.52 2.46 9.46
C ILE A 390 -0.44 1.36 9.01
N TYR A 391 -0.66 1.21 7.69
CA TYR A 391 -1.47 0.10 7.19
C TYR A 391 -0.82 -1.25 7.52
N SER A 392 -1.64 -2.22 7.89
CA SER A 392 -1.17 -3.55 8.28
C SER A 392 -0.20 -4.17 7.26
N THR A 393 -0.54 -4.12 5.97
CA THR A 393 0.34 -4.63 4.91
C THR A 393 1.67 -3.89 4.81
N PHE A 394 1.72 -2.57 5.09
CA PHE A 394 2.95 -1.76 5.03
C PHE A 394 3.81 -1.91 6.28
N MET A 395 3.21 -2.25 7.43
CA MET A 395 3.95 -2.57 8.66
C MET A 395 4.91 -3.76 8.48
N GLN A 396 4.68 -4.64 7.51
CA GLN A 396 5.58 -5.75 7.17
C GLN A 396 7.03 -5.28 6.91
N ARG A 397 7.22 -4.06 6.38
CA ARG A 397 8.55 -3.47 6.15
C ARG A 397 9.31 -3.16 7.42
N ALA A 398 8.60 -2.91 8.50
CA ALA A 398 9.18 -2.52 9.77
C ALA A 398 9.27 -3.69 10.77
N TYR A 399 9.08 -4.94 10.31
CA TYR A 399 9.10 -6.13 11.18
C TYR A 399 10.36 -6.21 12.04
N ASP A 400 11.54 -6.04 11.43
CA ASP A 400 12.82 -6.01 12.15
C ASP A 400 12.87 -4.88 13.19
N SER A 401 12.47 -3.66 12.82
CA SER A 401 12.43 -2.52 13.74
C SER A 401 11.46 -2.75 14.91
N VAL A 402 10.32 -3.42 14.68
CA VAL A 402 9.39 -3.79 15.76
C VAL A 402 10.05 -4.79 16.71
N LEU A 403 10.70 -5.82 16.17
CA LEU A 403 11.37 -6.85 16.96
C LEU A 403 12.54 -6.29 17.75
N HIS A 404 13.48 -5.67 17.04
CA HIS A 404 14.78 -5.25 17.56
C HIS A 404 14.69 -3.94 18.37
N ASP A 405 14.07 -2.90 17.80
CA ASP A 405 14.12 -1.57 18.40
C ASP A 405 13.04 -1.38 19.48
N ILE A 406 11.88 -2.02 19.33
CA ILE A 406 10.76 -1.85 20.27
C ILE A 406 10.67 -3.02 21.26
N CYS A 407 10.44 -4.25 20.77
CA CYS A 407 10.04 -5.36 21.63
C CYS A 407 11.19 -5.90 22.48
N MET A 408 12.40 -5.99 21.92
CA MET A 408 13.59 -6.41 22.66
C MET A 408 13.87 -5.48 23.85
N GLN A 409 13.62 -4.19 23.69
CA GLN A 409 13.83 -3.16 24.72
C GLN A 409 12.57 -2.90 25.58
N LYS A 410 11.45 -3.57 25.28
CA LYS A 410 10.15 -3.41 25.99
C LYS A 410 9.66 -1.96 26.02
N LEU A 411 9.90 -1.21 24.94
CA LEU A 411 9.54 0.21 24.86
C LEU A 411 8.03 0.39 24.71
N HIS A 412 7.50 1.43 25.35
CA HIS A 412 6.10 1.78 25.30
C HIS A 412 5.77 2.47 23.96
N VAL A 413 5.54 1.67 22.93
CA VAL A 413 5.11 2.12 21.59
C VAL A 413 3.78 1.45 21.27
N THR A 414 2.80 2.25 20.87
CA THR A 414 1.51 1.77 20.36
C THR A 414 1.53 1.74 18.84
N MET A 415 1.38 0.55 18.25
CA MET A 415 1.34 0.35 16.81
C MET A 415 -0.09 0.12 16.35
N CYS A 416 -0.71 1.11 15.71
CA CYS A 416 -2.06 1.04 15.17
C CYS A 416 -2.01 0.58 13.71
N LEU A 417 -2.52 -0.64 13.46
CA LEU A 417 -2.49 -1.30 12.16
C LEU A 417 -3.84 -1.10 11.48
N ASP A 418 -3.96 -0.03 10.70
CA ASP A 418 -5.16 0.22 9.90
C ASP A 418 -5.20 -0.72 8.68
N ARG A 419 -6.37 -1.02 8.13
CA ARG A 419 -6.59 -1.95 7.02
C ARG A 419 -6.13 -3.37 7.33
N ALA A 420 -6.27 -3.82 8.56
CA ALA A 420 -6.07 -5.22 8.91
C ALA A 420 -7.16 -6.11 8.27
N GLY A 421 -6.79 -7.34 7.91
CA GLY A 421 -7.67 -8.26 7.20
C GLY A 421 -7.80 -7.95 5.71
N LEU A 422 -8.89 -8.39 5.10
CA LEU A 422 -9.15 -8.20 3.67
C LEU A 422 -9.58 -6.74 3.38
N VAL A 423 -8.89 -6.10 2.44
CA VAL A 423 -9.19 -4.71 2.04
C VAL A 423 -10.03 -4.61 0.76
N GLY A 424 -10.18 -5.71 0.02
CA GLY A 424 -11.04 -5.80 -1.16
C GLY A 424 -10.34 -5.43 -2.47
N ASP A 425 -10.66 -4.28 -3.02
CA ASP A 425 -10.36 -3.88 -4.41
C ASP A 425 -8.87 -3.84 -4.78
N ASP A 426 -7.97 -3.58 -3.82
CA ASP A 426 -6.51 -3.49 -4.05
C ASP A 426 -5.81 -4.87 -3.99
N GLY A 427 -6.51 -5.89 -3.49
CA GLY A 427 -6.10 -7.29 -3.57
C GLY A 427 -4.90 -7.67 -2.69
N TYR A 428 -4.22 -8.75 -3.10
CA TYR A 428 -3.18 -9.44 -2.33
C TYR A 428 -2.01 -8.57 -1.89
N THR A 429 -1.71 -7.48 -2.60
CA THR A 429 -0.64 -6.55 -2.22
C THR A 429 -1.01 -5.64 -1.06
N HIS A 430 -2.31 -5.52 -0.76
CA HIS A 430 -2.84 -4.60 0.25
C HIS A 430 -3.61 -5.29 1.38
N HIS A 431 -3.93 -6.58 1.28
CA HIS A 431 -4.54 -7.32 2.37
C HIS A 431 -3.62 -7.37 3.59
N GLY A 432 -4.12 -6.95 4.75
CA GLY A 432 -3.42 -6.96 6.03
C GLY A 432 -3.68 -8.26 6.79
N VAL A 433 -3.34 -9.40 6.20
CA VAL A 433 -3.74 -10.73 6.72
C VAL A 433 -2.61 -11.48 7.42
N PHE A 434 -1.37 -10.95 7.36
CA PHE A 434 -0.19 -11.63 7.91
C PHE A 434 0.21 -11.12 9.30
N ASP A 435 -0.36 -10.00 9.75
CA ASP A 435 0.06 -9.31 10.97
C ASP A 435 -0.08 -10.15 12.24
N TYR A 436 -1.13 -10.94 12.41
CA TYR A 436 -1.23 -11.87 13.52
C TYR A 436 -0.02 -12.82 13.53
N ALA A 437 0.30 -13.44 12.42
CA ALA A 437 1.33 -14.45 12.35
C ALA A 437 2.73 -13.87 12.66
N TYR A 438 3.15 -12.78 12.02
CA TYR A 438 4.50 -12.27 12.19
C TYR A 438 4.71 -11.47 13.48
N LEU A 439 3.68 -10.77 14.01
CA LEU A 439 3.81 -10.04 15.27
C LEU A 439 3.66 -10.96 16.49
N ARG A 440 2.80 -11.98 16.40
CA ARG A 440 2.60 -12.92 17.50
C ARG A 440 3.88 -13.66 17.89
N SER A 441 4.76 -13.93 16.92
CA SER A 441 6.03 -14.60 17.18
C SER A 441 7.03 -13.77 17.99
N ILE A 442 6.84 -12.44 18.10
CA ILE A 442 7.80 -11.54 18.75
C ILE A 442 7.60 -11.57 20.28
N PRO A 443 8.65 -11.85 21.09
CA PRO A 443 8.56 -11.73 22.55
C PRO A 443 8.18 -10.33 23.01
N ASN A 444 7.52 -10.23 24.16
CA ASN A 444 7.05 -8.97 24.78
C ASN A 444 5.94 -8.22 24.02
N MET A 445 5.58 -8.63 22.81
CA MET A 445 4.50 -8.01 22.05
C MET A 445 3.14 -8.30 22.68
N THR A 446 2.31 -7.26 22.87
CA THR A 446 0.88 -7.38 23.15
C THR A 446 0.08 -7.06 21.89
N MET A 447 -0.90 -7.92 21.52
CA MET A 447 -1.69 -7.73 20.30
C MET A 447 -3.17 -7.74 20.60
N MET A 448 -3.86 -6.68 20.17
CA MET A 448 -5.30 -6.49 20.33
C MET A 448 -6.01 -6.33 18.99
N ALA A 449 -7.26 -6.82 18.93
CA ALA A 449 -8.13 -6.61 17.77
C ALA A 449 -9.58 -6.41 18.24
N PRO A 450 -10.15 -5.21 18.06
CA PRO A 450 -11.48 -4.88 18.55
C PRO A 450 -12.58 -5.57 17.73
N LYS A 451 -13.65 -6.02 18.40
CA LYS A 451 -14.85 -6.57 17.75
C LYS A 451 -15.71 -5.50 17.06
N ASP A 452 -15.63 -4.26 17.55
CA ASP A 452 -16.40 -3.11 17.07
C ASP A 452 -15.65 -1.79 17.32
N GLU A 453 -16.23 -0.68 16.85
CA GLU A 453 -15.65 0.66 16.97
C GLU A 453 -15.59 1.18 18.40
N ASN A 454 -16.47 0.75 19.30
CA ASN A 454 -16.39 1.14 20.72
C ASN A 454 -15.26 0.41 21.44
N GLU A 455 -15.09 -0.87 21.19
CA GLU A 455 -13.96 -1.63 21.74
C GLU A 455 -12.60 -1.10 21.24
N LEU A 456 -12.54 -0.57 19.98
CA LEU A 456 -11.34 0.13 19.49
C LEU A 456 -10.96 1.31 20.40
N ARG A 457 -11.93 2.10 20.86
CA ARG A 457 -11.68 3.22 21.78
C ARG A 457 -11.06 2.76 23.09
N HIS A 458 -11.61 1.69 23.68
CA HIS A 458 -11.10 1.11 24.93
C HIS A 458 -9.71 0.46 24.72
N MET A 459 -9.46 -0.17 23.59
CA MET A 459 -8.14 -0.75 23.27
C MET A 459 -7.07 0.31 23.07
N LEU A 460 -7.40 1.48 22.51
CA LEU A 460 -6.47 2.60 22.42
C LEU A 460 -6.11 3.15 23.82
N LYS A 461 -7.10 3.31 24.70
CA LYS A 461 -6.86 3.69 26.09
C LYS A 461 -5.99 2.65 26.78
N THR A 462 -6.31 1.36 26.62
CA THR A 462 -5.53 0.25 27.18
C THR A 462 -4.07 0.26 26.72
N ALA A 463 -3.84 0.46 25.41
CA ALA A 463 -2.50 0.52 24.83
C ALA A 463 -1.65 1.67 25.38
N LEU A 464 -2.26 2.83 25.61
CA LEU A 464 -1.60 4.03 26.16
C LEU A 464 -1.37 3.97 27.68
N ASP A 465 -2.12 3.13 28.40
CA ASP A 465 -1.92 2.89 29.83
C ASP A 465 -0.94 1.74 30.10
N PHE A 466 -0.75 0.82 29.15
CA PHE A 466 0.13 -0.34 29.30
C PHE A 466 1.59 0.04 28.99
N ALA A 467 2.47 -0.18 29.97
CA ALA A 467 3.89 0.18 29.86
C ALA A 467 4.71 -0.88 29.07
N GLY A 468 4.40 -1.07 27.79
CA GLY A 468 5.09 -2.03 26.93
C GLY A 468 4.69 -1.88 25.46
N PRO A 469 5.27 -2.70 24.56
CA PRO A 469 4.90 -2.68 23.15
C PRO A 469 3.51 -3.27 22.89
N VAL A 470 2.67 -2.51 22.20
CA VAL A 470 1.29 -2.92 21.89
C VAL A 470 0.98 -2.70 20.42
N SER A 471 0.32 -3.67 19.78
CA SER A 471 -0.33 -3.47 18.49
C SER A 471 -1.85 -3.53 18.64
N VAL A 472 -2.55 -2.60 17.98
CA VAL A 472 -4.01 -2.58 17.85
C VAL A 472 -4.34 -2.65 16.36
N ARG A 473 -4.91 -3.75 15.90
CA ARG A 473 -5.27 -3.95 14.50
C ARG A 473 -6.77 -3.79 14.28
N TYR A 474 -7.19 -3.05 13.26
CA TYR A 474 -8.60 -2.81 12.93
C TYR A 474 -8.84 -2.76 11.43
N PRO A 475 -10.07 -3.12 10.97
CA PRO A 475 -10.34 -3.28 9.54
C PRO A 475 -10.55 -1.94 8.81
N ARG A 476 -10.43 -1.97 7.49
CA ARG A 476 -10.87 -0.91 6.60
C ARG A 476 -12.41 -0.84 6.56
N GLY A 477 -12.98 0.35 6.64
CA GLY A 477 -14.40 0.62 6.41
C GLY A 477 -15.15 1.14 7.61
N SER A 478 -16.48 1.12 7.48
CA SER A 478 -17.39 1.56 8.55
C SER A 478 -17.42 0.55 9.69
N GLY A 479 -17.65 1.04 10.90
CA GLY A 479 -18.01 0.24 12.06
C GLY A 479 -19.37 -0.44 11.91
N LEU A 480 -19.81 -1.09 12.96
CA LEU A 480 -21.13 -1.76 13.06
C LEU A 480 -22.25 -0.78 13.39
N GLY A 481 -21.93 0.45 13.80
CA GLY A 481 -22.90 1.46 14.25
C GLY A 481 -23.28 1.31 15.72
N VAL A 482 -22.36 0.76 16.54
CA VAL A 482 -22.59 0.64 17.99
C VAL A 482 -22.45 2.00 18.68
N ASP A 483 -23.06 2.13 19.87
CA ASP A 483 -22.91 3.32 20.70
C ASP A 483 -21.45 3.48 21.17
N THR A 484 -20.87 4.65 20.91
CA THR A 484 -19.50 5.03 21.29
C THR A 484 -19.48 6.12 22.36
N SER A 485 -20.58 6.36 23.07
CA SER A 485 -20.69 7.40 24.11
C SER A 485 -20.14 6.97 25.47
N GLU A 486 -19.83 5.71 25.64
CA GLU A 486 -19.26 5.17 26.89
C GLU A 486 -17.94 5.85 27.25
N ALA A 487 -17.74 6.12 28.55
CA ALA A 487 -16.47 6.68 29.04
C ALA A 487 -15.31 5.71 28.79
N LEU A 488 -14.16 6.25 28.35
CA LEU A 488 -12.98 5.45 28.07
C LEU A 488 -12.45 4.76 29.33
N HIS A 489 -12.23 3.45 29.23
CA HIS A 489 -11.60 2.65 30.27
C HIS A 489 -10.60 1.65 29.68
N SER A 490 -9.66 1.20 30.49
CA SER A 490 -8.69 0.17 30.10
C SER A 490 -9.27 -1.22 30.27
N LEU A 491 -9.03 -2.08 29.27
CA LEU A 491 -9.37 -3.50 29.32
C LEU A 491 -8.29 -4.29 30.06
N PRO A 492 -8.63 -5.33 30.84
CA PRO A 492 -7.62 -6.17 31.45
C PRO A 492 -6.85 -6.95 30.39
N ILE A 493 -5.51 -6.79 30.39
CA ILE A 493 -4.61 -7.42 29.41
C ILE A 493 -4.74 -8.94 29.44
N GLY A 494 -4.89 -9.55 28.26
CA GLY A 494 -4.98 -10.98 28.09
C GLY A 494 -6.29 -11.61 28.60
N LYS A 495 -7.33 -10.81 28.79
CA LYS A 495 -8.65 -11.32 29.17
C LYS A 495 -9.66 -11.21 28.05
N ALA A 496 -10.24 -12.35 27.71
CA ALA A 496 -11.31 -12.49 26.73
C ALA A 496 -12.68 -12.11 27.35
N GLU A 497 -13.69 -12.02 26.50
CA GLU A 497 -15.08 -11.71 26.89
C GLU A 497 -16.03 -12.79 26.39
N VAL A 498 -16.77 -13.42 27.28
CA VAL A 498 -17.82 -14.37 26.90
C VAL A 498 -19.06 -13.58 26.48
N LEU A 499 -19.42 -13.66 25.21
CA LEU A 499 -20.57 -12.95 24.63
C LEU A 499 -21.83 -13.81 24.59
N ARG A 500 -21.67 -15.14 24.55
CA ARG A 500 -22.76 -16.10 24.51
C ARG A 500 -22.33 -17.41 25.12
N GLU A 501 -23.17 -17.97 25.99
CA GLU A 501 -23.01 -19.31 26.52
C GLU A 501 -23.57 -20.36 25.55
N GLY A 502 -23.02 -21.59 25.59
CA GLY A 502 -23.47 -22.73 24.83
C GLY A 502 -23.11 -24.05 25.52
N SER A 503 -23.34 -25.17 24.83
CA SER A 503 -23.01 -26.51 25.36
C SER A 503 -22.34 -27.44 24.36
N ASP A 504 -22.50 -27.22 23.05
CA ASP A 504 -22.10 -28.19 22.02
C ASP A 504 -20.78 -27.85 21.35
N VAL A 505 -20.49 -26.56 21.21
CA VAL A 505 -19.29 -26.00 20.55
C VAL A 505 -19.06 -24.57 21.04
N CYS A 506 -17.83 -24.10 21.07
CA CYS A 506 -17.53 -22.71 21.39
C CYS A 506 -16.71 -22.04 20.30
N PHE A 507 -17.19 -20.90 19.77
CA PHE A 507 -16.43 -20.02 18.92
C PHE A 507 -15.46 -19.17 19.74
N TRP A 508 -14.20 -19.20 19.35
CA TRP A 508 -13.14 -18.30 19.80
C TRP A 508 -12.79 -17.37 18.65
N ALA A 509 -13.49 -16.24 18.59
CA ALA A 509 -13.39 -15.28 17.49
C ALA A 509 -12.61 -14.03 17.89
N ILE A 510 -11.89 -13.43 16.95
CA ILE A 510 -11.11 -12.23 17.19
C ILE A 510 -11.41 -11.13 16.17
N GLY A 511 -11.48 -9.88 16.66
CA GLY A 511 -11.64 -8.70 15.83
C GLY A 511 -12.93 -8.74 14.99
N SER A 512 -12.83 -8.42 13.72
CA SER A 512 -13.95 -8.38 12.76
C SER A 512 -14.73 -9.70 12.62
N MET A 513 -14.17 -10.82 13.08
CA MET A 513 -14.81 -12.14 12.99
C MET A 513 -15.75 -12.46 14.16
N VAL A 514 -15.83 -11.59 15.17
CA VAL A 514 -16.71 -11.78 16.33
C VAL A 514 -18.19 -11.66 15.93
N GLN A 515 -18.54 -10.66 15.11
CA GLN A 515 -19.92 -10.49 14.65
C GLN A 515 -20.38 -11.67 13.76
N PRO A 516 -19.61 -12.14 12.75
CA PRO A 516 -19.92 -13.36 12.01
C PRO A 516 -20.07 -14.60 12.90
N ALA A 517 -19.30 -14.72 14.00
CA ALA A 517 -19.44 -15.82 14.96
C ALA A 517 -20.78 -15.77 15.70
N LEU A 518 -21.22 -14.60 16.15
CA LEU A 518 -22.53 -14.40 16.80
C LEU A 518 -23.67 -14.77 15.86
N GLU A 519 -23.62 -14.28 14.62
CA GLU A 519 -24.63 -14.59 13.60
C GLU A 519 -24.64 -16.08 13.23
N ALA A 520 -23.47 -16.73 13.16
CA ALA A 520 -23.38 -18.17 12.92
C ALA A 520 -23.94 -18.98 14.09
N ALA A 521 -23.70 -18.54 15.33
CA ALA A 521 -24.27 -19.18 16.52
C ALA A 521 -25.81 -19.10 16.53
N GLU A 522 -26.41 -18.02 16.04
CA GLU A 522 -27.86 -17.91 15.85
C GLU A 522 -28.38 -18.91 14.80
N GLN A 523 -27.68 -19.05 13.67
CA GLN A 523 -28.04 -20.01 12.61
C GLN A 523 -27.91 -21.45 13.10
N LEU A 524 -26.92 -21.76 13.94
CA LEU A 524 -26.72 -23.06 14.57
C LEU A 524 -27.82 -23.38 15.59
N ALA A 525 -28.23 -22.40 16.39
CA ALA A 525 -29.33 -22.56 17.35
C ALA A 525 -30.65 -22.96 16.65
N ALA A 526 -30.93 -22.41 15.46
CA ALA A 526 -32.07 -22.82 14.64
C ALA A 526 -31.99 -24.30 14.16
N GLN A 527 -30.81 -24.91 14.21
CA GLN A 527 -30.54 -26.32 13.89
C GLN A 527 -30.41 -27.19 15.14
N GLY A 528 -30.68 -26.64 16.35
CA GLY A 528 -30.58 -27.36 17.62
C GLY A 528 -29.15 -27.49 18.15
N ILE A 529 -28.19 -26.71 17.66
CA ILE A 529 -26.80 -26.70 18.14
C ILE A 529 -26.58 -25.45 18.98
N ALA A 530 -26.25 -25.65 20.27
CA ALA A 530 -26.01 -24.58 21.23
C ALA A 530 -24.53 -24.15 21.20
N ALA A 531 -24.22 -23.14 20.40
CA ALA A 531 -22.86 -22.59 20.25
C ALA A 531 -22.60 -21.44 21.23
N GLY A 532 -21.50 -21.52 21.99
CA GLY A 532 -20.92 -20.40 22.74
C GLY A 532 -20.13 -19.47 21.85
N VAL A 533 -19.92 -18.20 22.25
CA VAL A 533 -19.12 -17.24 21.53
C VAL A 533 -18.25 -16.44 22.49
N VAL A 534 -16.95 -16.46 22.27
CA VAL A 534 -15.92 -15.67 22.97
C VAL A 534 -15.33 -14.64 22.03
N ASN A 535 -15.30 -13.40 22.46
CA ASN A 535 -14.45 -12.36 21.89
C ASN A 535 -13.07 -12.45 22.53
N MET A 536 -12.10 -12.90 21.78
CA MET A 536 -10.74 -13.10 22.29
C MET A 536 -10.05 -11.81 22.70
N ARG A 537 -10.38 -10.68 22.11
CA ARG A 537 -9.75 -9.36 22.31
C ARG A 537 -8.25 -9.33 22.01
N PHE A 538 -7.52 -10.32 22.56
CA PHE A 538 -6.06 -10.41 22.49
C PHE A 538 -5.63 -11.65 21.70
N ALA A 539 -4.85 -11.42 20.65
CA ALA A 539 -4.10 -12.50 19.99
C ALA A 539 -2.87 -12.90 20.83
N LYS A 540 -2.37 -11.95 21.64
CA LYS A 540 -1.25 -12.14 22.58
C LYS A 540 -1.26 -11.06 23.67
N PRO A 541 -1.20 -11.44 24.97
CA PRO A 541 -1.32 -12.82 25.45
C PRO A 541 -2.74 -13.35 25.26
N LEU A 542 -2.85 -14.64 25.03
CA LEU A 542 -4.14 -15.35 24.98
C LEU A 542 -4.68 -15.53 26.40
N ASP A 543 -6.01 -15.51 26.59
CA ASP A 543 -6.65 -15.90 27.84
C ASP A 543 -6.62 -17.42 27.99
N ALA A 544 -5.46 -17.93 28.39
CA ALA A 544 -5.25 -19.37 28.52
C ALA A 544 -6.16 -20.01 29.60
N GLU A 545 -6.43 -19.31 30.70
CA GLU A 545 -7.29 -19.80 31.78
C GLU A 545 -8.71 -20.11 31.28
N LEU A 546 -9.34 -19.14 30.60
CA LEU A 546 -10.66 -19.31 30.02
C LEU A 546 -10.65 -20.35 28.88
N LEU A 547 -9.58 -20.37 28.07
CA LEU A 547 -9.45 -21.35 26.99
C LEU A 547 -9.43 -22.79 27.50
N LEU A 548 -8.68 -23.06 28.58
CA LEU A 548 -8.59 -24.38 29.17
C LEU A 548 -9.92 -24.81 29.83
N GLU A 549 -10.61 -23.89 30.50
CA GLU A 549 -11.96 -24.12 31.00
C GLU A 549 -12.92 -24.51 29.88
N HIS A 550 -12.92 -23.74 28.80
CA HIS A 550 -13.78 -23.98 27.64
C HIS A 550 -13.42 -25.28 26.90
N ALA A 551 -12.14 -25.60 26.77
CA ALA A 551 -11.71 -26.87 26.17
C ALA A 551 -12.28 -28.10 26.94
N GLN A 552 -12.23 -28.09 28.26
CA GLN A 552 -12.80 -29.14 29.09
C GLN A 552 -14.32 -29.17 29.06
N ARG A 553 -14.96 -27.99 29.04
CA ARG A 553 -16.42 -27.86 29.09
C ARG A 553 -17.10 -28.26 27.78
N TYR A 554 -16.58 -27.76 26.63
CA TYR A 554 -17.21 -27.92 25.31
C TYR A 554 -16.68 -29.14 24.56
N GLY A 555 -15.41 -29.50 24.74
CA GLY A 555 -14.74 -30.54 23.96
C GLY A 555 -14.60 -30.22 22.45
N LYS A 556 -15.20 -29.11 21.98
CA LYS A 556 -15.12 -28.63 20.59
C LYS A 556 -14.98 -27.12 20.55
N ILE A 557 -13.91 -26.65 19.92
CA ILE A 557 -13.62 -25.23 19.74
C ILE A 557 -13.51 -24.91 18.25
N VAL A 558 -14.06 -23.77 17.84
CA VAL A 558 -13.88 -23.20 16.49
C VAL A 558 -13.20 -21.86 16.60
N THR A 559 -11.98 -21.73 16.07
CA THR A 559 -11.30 -20.42 16.01
C THR A 559 -11.68 -19.67 14.75
N LEU A 560 -11.88 -18.35 14.85
CA LEU A 560 -12.26 -17.48 13.74
C LEU A 560 -11.36 -16.25 13.69
N GLU A 561 -10.60 -16.12 12.60
CA GLU A 561 -9.70 -14.98 12.35
C GLU A 561 -9.75 -14.48 10.92
N GLU A 562 -9.69 -13.17 10.72
CA GLU A 562 -9.42 -12.53 9.42
C GLU A 562 -7.90 -12.37 9.25
N GLY A 563 -7.21 -13.50 9.26
CA GLY A 563 -5.76 -13.65 9.17
C GLY A 563 -5.40 -15.00 8.57
N VAL A 564 -4.14 -15.18 8.18
CA VAL A 564 -3.64 -16.46 7.69
C VAL A 564 -3.64 -17.50 8.82
N LEU A 565 -4.05 -18.74 8.51
CA LEU A 565 -4.09 -19.84 9.47
C LEU A 565 -2.69 -20.20 9.98
N ALA A 566 -1.70 -20.20 9.07
CA ALA A 566 -0.32 -20.54 9.41
C ALA A 566 0.29 -19.51 10.38
N GLY A 567 0.54 -19.91 11.63
CA GLY A 567 1.07 -19.03 12.67
C GLY A 567 0.08 -17.98 13.19
N GLY A 568 -1.18 -18.02 12.77
CA GLY A 568 -2.25 -17.13 13.21
C GLY A 568 -2.79 -17.45 14.61
N VAL A 569 -3.98 -16.95 14.90
CA VAL A 569 -4.62 -17.09 16.22
C VAL A 569 -5.08 -18.52 16.48
N GLY A 570 -5.57 -19.22 15.45
CA GLY A 570 -5.88 -20.65 15.55
C GLY A 570 -4.67 -21.48 15.94
N SER A 571 -3.48 -21.15 15.39
CA SER A 571 -2.22 -21.78 15.81
C SER A 571 -1.91 -21.53 17.29
N ALA A 572 -2.16 -20.30 17.80
CA ALA A 572 -1.95 -19.99 19.21
C ALA A 572 -2.85 -20.82 20.14
N VAL A 573 -4.11 -21.02 19.75
CA VAL A 573 -5.05 -21.89 20.50
C VAL A 573 -4.55 -23.32 20.52
N LEU A 574 -4.14 -23.88 19.36
CA LEU A 574 -3.59 -25.24 19.27
C LEU A 574 -2.31 -25.41 20.10
N GLU A 575 -1.39 -24.45 20.02
CA GLU A 575 -0.15 -24.44 20.81
C GLU A 575 -0.46 -24.48 22.32
N THR A 576 -1.37 -23.63 22.79
CA THR A 576 -1.76 -23.55 24.22
C THR A 576 -2.42 -24.85 24.70
N LEU A 577 -3.32 -25.42 23.90
CA LEU A 577 -3.97 -26.69 24.26
C LEU A 577 -2.99 -27.87 24.26
N ASN A 578 -2.04 -27.88 23.34
CA ASN A 578 -0.98 -28.89 23.25
C ASN A 578 -0.05 -28.84 24.49
N GLU A 579 0.37 -27.63 24.88
CA GLU A 579 1.23 -27.42 26.05
C GLU A 579 0.57 -27.93 27.35
N GLN A 580 -0.76 -27.96 27.38
CA GLN A 580 -1.55 -28.41 28.53
C GLN A 580 -2.12 -29.83 28.35
N GLU A 581 -1.69 -30.57 27.34
CA GLU A 581 -2.10 -31.96 27.04
C GLU A 581 -3.63 -32.15 26.86
N LEU A 582 -4.32 -31.10 26.33
CA LEU A 582 -5.79 -31.11 26.15
C LEU A 582 -6.24 -31.42 24.73
N LEU A 583 -5.34 -31.55 23.74
CA LEU A 583 -5.72 -31.86 22.35
C LEU A 583 -6.39 -33.22 22.16
N GLU A 584 -6.17 -34.17 23.06
CA GLU A 584 -6.88 -35.46 23.06
C GLU A 584 -8.34 -35.36 23.57
N GLN A 585 -8.65 -34.28 24.32
CA GLN A 585 -9.95 -34.06 24.96
C GLN A 585 -10.77 -32.97 24.23
N CYS A 586 -10.13 -32.13 23.43
CA CYS A 586 -10.76 -31.00 22.73
C CYS A 586 -10.37 -30.97 21.26
N GLU A 587 -11.33 -31.16 20.39
CA GLU A 587 -11.18 -30.99 18.96
C GLU A 587 -11.22 -29.50 18.62
N VAL A 588 -10.33 -29.06 17.70
CA VAL A 588 -10.26 -27.66 17.24
C VAL A 588 -10.44 -27.57 15.74
N LEU A 589 -11.39 -26.75 15.30
CA LEU A 589 -11.57 -26.35 13.90
C LEU A 589 -11.06 -24.91 13.74
N CYS A 590 -9.99 -24.72 12.96
CA CYS A 590 -9.46 -23.38 12.67
C CYS A 590 -10.05 -22.85 11.36
N LEU A 591 -10.73 -21.70 11.43
CA LEU A 591 -11.29 -20.99 10.27
C LEU A 591 -10.57 -19.63 10.10
N GLY A 592 -9.91 -19.47 8.98
CA GLY A 592 -9.13 -18.28 8.60
C GLY A 592 -8.70 -18.38 7.14
N ILE A 593 -7.78 -17.55 6.73
CA ILE A 593 -7.29 -17.49 5.36
C ILE A 593 -6.30 -18.65 5.13
N PRO A 594 -6.51 -19.48 4.11
CA PRO A 594 -5.63 -20.60 3.80
C PRO A 594 -4.27 -20.12 3.27
N ASP A 595 -3.34 -21.05 2.99
CA ASP A 595 -2.00 -20.77 2.45
C ASP A 595 -2.06 -20.39 0.96
N GLU A 596 -2.73 -19.26 0.69
CA GLU A 596 -2.85 -18.67 -0.65
C GLU A 596 -2.96 -17.13 -0.61
N PHE A 597 -2.55 -16.49 -1.71
CA PHE A 597 -2.76 -15.05 -1.87
C PHE A 597 -4.17 -14.76 -2.36
N VAL A 598 -4.99 -14.15 -1.50
CA VAL A 598 -6.37 -13.78 -1.83
C VAL A 598 -6.39 -12.66 -2.86
N MET A 599 -7.15 -12.86 -3.94
CA MET A 599 -7.24 -11.91 -5.05
C MET A 599 -8.00 -10.63 -4.67
N HIS A 600 -8.08 -9.68 -5.60
CA HIS A 600 -8.87 -8.45 -5.44
C HIS A 600 -10.36 -8.70 -5.73
N GLY A 601 -11.23 -7.89 -5.13
CA GLY A 601 -12.66 -7.92 -5.38
C GLY A 601 -13.50 -7.37 -4.24
N ASP A 602 -14.82 -7.46 -4.37
CA ASP A 602 -15.74 -7.13 -3.29
C ASP A 602 -15.49 -8.01 -2.06
N LYS A 603 -15.34 -7.39 -0.90
CA LYS A 603 -15.00 -8.10 0.34
C LYS A 603 -15.96 -9.24 0.69
N LYS A 604 -17.27 -9.07 0.42
CA LYS A 604 -18.27 -10.12 0.69
C LYS A 604 -18.08 -11.34 -0.20
N LEU A 605 -17.71 -11.13 -1.47
CA LEU A 605 -17.42 -12.21 -2.39
C LEU A 605 -16.16 -12.96 -1.97
N LEU A 606 -15.11 -12.24 -1.55
CA LEU A 606 -13.88 -12.84 -1.04
C LEU A 606 -14.14 -13.69 0.22
N PHE A 607 -14.93 -13.20 1.18
CA PHE A 607 -15.33 -13.99 2.35
C PHE A 607 -16.11 -15.26 1.97
N LYS A 608 -16.99 -15.16 0.98
CA LYS A 608 -17.75 -16.30 0.49
C LYS A 608 -16.85 -17.36 -0.14
N ASP A 609 -15.89 -16.96 -0.99
CA ASP A 609 -14.93 -17.87 -1.62
C ASP A 609 -14.06 -18.61 -0.60
N LEU A 610 -13.63 -17.89 0.43
CA LEU A 610 -12.83 -18.44 1.51
C LEU A 610 -13.66 -19.31 2.49
N GLY A 611 -14.99 -19.27 2.33
CA GLY A 611 -15.91 -19.95 3.26
C GLY A 611 -15.82 -19.39 4.68
N LEU A 612 -15.65 -18.06 4.76
CA LEU A 612 -15.61 -17.26 6.00
C LEU A 612 -16.81 -16.31 6.12
N ASP A 613 -17.80 -16.41 5.23
CA ASP A 613 -19.10 -15.78 5.41
C ASP A 613 -19.94 -16.53 6.46
N THR A 614 -20.87 -15.84 7.08
CA THR A 614 -21.70 -16.40 8.17
C THR A 614 -22.36 -17.74 7.83
N PRO A 615 -22.98 -17.94 6.63
CA PRO A 615 -23.56 -19.24 6.27
C PRO A 615 -22.54 -20.38 6.15
N ALA A 616 -21.35 -20.09 5.64
CA ALA A 616 -20.30 -21.11 5.51
C ALA A 616 -19.70 -21.47 6.87
N ILE A 617 -19.50 -20.49 7.75
CA ILE A 617 -19.06 -20.70 9.13
C ILE A 617 -20.05 -21.60 9.85
N ALA A 618 -21.35 -21.29 9.80
CA ALA A 618 -22.39 -22.11 10.43
C ALA A 618 -22.42 -23.55 9.88
N ARG A 619 -22.35 -23.72 8.55
CA ARG A 619 -22.34 -25.02 7.89
C ARG A 619 -21.11 -25.87 8.28
N LYS A 620 -19.89 -25.28 8.22
CA LYS A 620 -18.64 -25.95 8.60
C LYS A 620 -18.67 -26.37 10.07
N THR A 621 -19.18 -25.49 10.94
CA THR A 621 -19.30 -25.78 12.37
C THR A 621 -20.34 -26.89 12.64
N ALA A 622 -21.49 -26.88 11.95
CA ALA A 622 -22.48 -27.94 12.10
C ALA A 622 -21.93 -29.31 11.68
N ALA A 623 -21.19 -29.38 10.57
CA ALA A 623 -20.50 -30.60 10.14
C ALA A 623 -19.47 -31.08 11.17
N PHE A 624 -18.67 -30.14 11.70
CA PHE A 624 -17.67 -30.41 12.73
C PHE A 624 -18.30 -30.95 14.02
N VAL A 625 -19.43 -30.39 14.48
CA VAL A 625 -20.16 -30.87 15.68
C VAL A 625 -20.66 -32.30 15.48
N LYS A 626 -21.14 -32.62 14.27
CA LYS A 626 -21.66 -33.96 13.89
C LYS A 626 -20.57 -34.98 13.60
N GLY A 627 -19.29 -34.60 13.56
CA GLY A 627 -18.17 -35.48 13.22
C GLY A 627 -18.13 -35.82 11.70
N GLU A 628 -18.77 -35.03 10.85
CA GLU A 628 -18.72 -35.17 9.40
C GLU A 628 -17.37 -34.63 8.89
N LYS A 629 -16.71 -35.36 8.01
CA LYS A 629 -15.47 -34.85 7.35
C LYS A 629 -15.85 -33.77 6.34
N ASN A 630 -15.25 -32.58 6.47
CA ASN A 630 -15.37 -31.47 5.53
C ASN A 630 -14.73 -31.80 4.17
#